data_39d5df9f11642c7173f218191ce9f578
#
_entry.id   39d5df9f11642c7173f218191ce9f578
#
_cell.length_a   1.000
_cell.length_b   1.000
_cell.length_c   1.000
_cell.angle_alpha   90.00
_cell.angle_beta   90.00
_cell.angle_gamma   90.00
#
_symmetry.space_group_name_H-M   'P 1'
#
loop_
_entity.id
_entity.type
_entity.pdbx_description
1 polymer ?
#
loop_
_entity_poly.entity_id
_entity_poly.type
_entity_poly.pdbx_seq_one_letter_code
_entity_poly.pdbx_strand_id
1 'polypeptide(L)'
;KRNYIFNTIRDVYHLYGFQQIETPSMEMLSTLMGKYGEEGDKLLFKIQNSGNYFSGITDEELLSRNAAKLASKFCEKGLRYDLTVPFARYVVMHRDEITFPFKRYQIQPVWRADRPQKGRYREFYQCDADVVGSNSLLNEVELVQMIDAVFSKFGIRVSIKINNRKILTGIAEIIGEADKIVDITVAIDKLDKIGLENVNAELASKGIPQEAIDKLQPIIL
;
A
#
# COMPACT_ATOMS: atom_id res chain seq x y z
N LYS A 1 -17.34 10.01 -17.75
CA LYS A 1 -16.44 10.57 -16.72
C LYS A 1 -15.22 9.66 -16.46
N ARG A 2 -15.42 8.35 -16.17
CA ARG A 2 -14.30 7.42 -15.88
C ARG A 2 -13.27 7.37 -17.01
N ASN A 3 -13.70 7.21 -18.26
CA ASN A 3 -12.79 7.15 -19.41
C ASN A 3 -12.00 8.45 -19.60
N TYR A 4 -12.62 9.61 -19.36
CA TYR A 4 -11.92 10.90 -19.37
C TYR A 4 -10.78 10.91 -18.36
N ILE A 5 -11.05 10.50 -17.11
CA ILE A 5 -10.03 10.42 -16.06
C ILE A 5 -8.89 9.47 -16.47
N PHE A 6 -9.24 8.26 -16.90
CA PHE A 6 -8.24 7.27 -17.27
C PHE A 6 -7.40 7.68 -18.47
N ASN A 7 -8.01 8.28 -19.48
CA ASN A 7 -7.28 8.74 -20.67
C ASN A 7 -6.33 9.89 -20.32
N THR A 8 -6.79 10.87 -19.51
CA THR A 8 -5.92 11.97 -19.04
C THR A 8 -4.70 11.43 -18.28
N ILE A 9 -4.88 10.44 -17.41
CA ILE A 9 -3.79 9.81 -16.66
C ILE A 9 -2.85 9.06 -17.61
N ARG A 10 -3.38 8.25 -18.55
CA ARG A 10 -2.59 7.53 -19.55
C ARG A 10 -1.73 8.46 -20.39
N ASP A 11 -2.31 9.56 -20.86
CA ASP A 11 -1.59 10.53 -21.67
C ASP A 11 -0.40 11.12 -20.93
N VAL A 12 -0.56 11.43 -19.63
CA VAL A 12 0.56 11.89 -18.80
C VAL A 12 1.59 10.79 -18.60
N TYR A 13 1.18 9.56 -18.27
CA TYR A 13 2.09 8.44 -18.09
C TYR A 13 2.92 8.16 -19.35
N HIS A 14 2.28 8.18 -20.53
CA HIS A 14 2.98 8.01 -21.81
C HIS A 14 3.98 9.13 -22.07
N LEU A 15 3.65 10.38 -21.72
CA LEU A 15 4.55 11.54 -21.89
C LEU A 15 5.87 11.35 -21.11
N TYR A 16 5.80 10.69 -19.95
CA TYR A 16 6.98 10.38 -19.12
C TYR A 16 7.64 9.03 -19.44
N GLY A 17 7.20 8.37 -20.52
CA GLY A 17 7.80 7.11 -20.99
C GLY A 17 7.39 5.87 -20.22
N PHE A 18 6.28 5.92 -19.47
CA PHE A 18 5.76 4.75 -18.79
C PHE A 18 4.98 3.85 -19.75
N GLN A 19 5.22 2.55 -19.65
CA GLN A 19 4.59 1.52 -20.46
C GLN A 19 3.40 0.91 -19.71
N GLN A 20 2.30 0.69 -20.41
CA GLN A 20 1.14 0.01 -19.83
C GLN A 20 1.41 -1.48 -19.72
N ILE A 21 1.14 -2.04 -18.54
CA ILE A 21 1.03 -3.47 -18.33
C ILE A 21 -0.31 -3.80 -17.65
N GLU A 22 -0.70 -5.06 -17.73
CA GLU A 22 -1.83 -5.61 -16.99
C GLU A 22 -1.43 -6.92 -16.33
N THR A 23 -1.98 -7.19 -15.16
CA THR A 23 -1.80 -8.43 -14.43
C THR A 23 -3.15 -9.09 -14.13
N PRO A 24 -3.21 -10.40 -13.93
CA PRO A 24 -4.44 -11.08 -13.56
C PRO A 24 -5.07 -10.53 -12.27
N SER A 25 -6.40 -10.56 -12.21
CA SER A 25 -7.14 -10.14 -11.00
C SER A 25 -6.97 -11.11 -9.84
N MET A 26 -6.71 -12.39 -10.15
CA MET A 26 -6.49 -13.46 -9.18
C MET A 26 -5.00 -13.78 -9.09
N GLU A 27 -4.53 -13.87 -7.85
CA GLU A 27 -3.16 -14.27 -7.51
C GLU A 27 -3.18 -15.46 -6.55
N MET A 28 -2.09 -16.23 -6.52
CA MET A 28 -1.92 -17.26 -5.50
C MET A 28 -1.87 -16.61 -4.12
N LEU A 29 -2.59 -17.16 -3.14
CA LEU A 29 -2.55 -16.66 -1.76
C LEU A 29 -1.14 -16.68 -1.18
N SER A 30 -0.31 -17.67 -1.56
CA SER A 30 1.11 -17.71 -1.16
C SER A 30 1.92 -16.51 -1.66
N THR A 31 1.50 -15.87 -2.75
CA THR A 31 2.11 -14.64 -3.26
C THR A 31 1.61 -13.40 -2.52
N LEU A 32 0.33 -13.37 -2.16
CA LEU A 32 -0.31 -12.22 -1.52
C LEU A 32 -0.05 -12.16 -0.01
N MET A 33 -0.13 -13.32 0.68
CA MET A 33 -0.05 -13.37 2.15
C MET A 33 1.33 -12.99 2.68
N GLY A 34 1.35 -12.34 3.85
CA GLY A 34 2.57 -11.89 4.52
C GLY A 34 3.21 -10.64 3.89
N LYS A 35 2.59 -10.03 2.88
CA LYS A 35 3.11 -8.82 2.21
C LYS A 35 2.52 -7.52 2.74
N TYR A 36 1.34 -7.61 3.35
CA TYR A 36 0.56 -6.44 3.78
C TYR A 36 0.46 -6.34 5.31
N GLY A 37 1.21 -7.16 6.06
CA GLY A 37 1.09 -7.31 7.50
C GLY A 37 -0.19 -8.05 7.91
N GLU A 38 -0.35 -8.32 9.21
CA GLU A 38 -1.49 -9.09 9.72
C GLU A 38 -2.85 -8.45 9.42
N GLU A 39 -2.93 -7.12 9.47
CA GLU A 39 -4.16 -6.40 9.16
C GLU A 39 -4.50 -6.47 7.67
N GLY A 40 -3.52 -6.28 6.80
CA GLY A 40 -3.72 -6.39 5.36
C GLY A 40 -4.12 -7.80 4.93
N ASP A 41 -3.52 -8.82 5.52
CA ASP A 41 -3.86 -10.22 5.22
C ASP A 41 -5.31 -10.58 5.58
N LYS A 42 -5.89 -9.91 6.59
CA LYS A 42 -7.32 -10.04 6.94
C LYS A 42 -8.25 -9.40 5.91
N LEU A 43 -7.73 -8.44 5.14
CA LEU A 43 -8.49 -7.71 4.12
C LEU A 43 -8.42 -8.36 2.73
N LEU A 44 -7.69 -9.47 2.57
CA LEU A 44 -7.64 -10.23 1.33
C LEU A 44 -8.95 -10.98 1.08
N PHE A 45 -9.56 -10.77 -0.09
CA PHE A 45 -10.62 -11.65 -0.57
C PHE A 45 -10.03 -12.97 -1.03
N LYS A 46 -10.40 -14.04 -0.35
CA LYS A 46 -10.00 -15.41 -0.67
C LYS A 46 -11.02 -16.04 -1.59
N ILE A 47 -10.54 -16.75 -2.61
CA ILE A 47 -11.40 -17.42 -3.61
C ILE A 47 -11.41 -18.90 -3.30
N GLN A 48 -12.61 -19.42 -3.06
CA GLN A 48 -12.82 -20.85 -2.83
C GLN A 48 -12.43 -21.65 -4.07
N ASN A 49 -11.72 -22.76 -3.86
CA ASN A 49 -11.31 -23.67 -4.92
C ASN A 49 -12.52 -24.25 -5.66
N SER A 50 -12.39 -24.44 -6.96
CA SER A 50 -13.40 -25.10 -7.78
C SER A 50 -13.43 -26.61 -7.53
N GLY A 51 -14.57 -27.23 -7.80
CA GLY A 51 -14.75 -28.67 -7.65
C GLY A 51 -14.96 -29.12 -6.20
N ASN A 52 -14.44 -30.28 -5.82
CA ASN A 52 -14.55 -30.78 -4.45
C ASN A 52 -13.52 -30.16 -3.53
N TYR A 53 -13.81 -28.97 -2.99
CA TYR A 53 -12.93 -28.23 -2.08
C TYR A 53 -12.80 -28.86 -0.67
N PHE A 54 -13.59 -29.89 -0.35
CA PHE A 54 -13.42 -30.70 0.85
C PHE A 54 -12.33 -31.79 0.68
N SER A 55 -11.86 -32.03 -0.54
CA SER A 55 -10.85 -33.04 -0.78
C SER A 55 -9.59 -32.77 0.05
N GLY A 56 -9.14 -33.75 0.80
CA GLY A 56 -7.96 -33.65 1.65
C GLY A 56 -8.17 -32.92 2.99
N ILE A 57 -9.43 -32.70 3.38
CA ILE A 57 -9.77 -32.12 4.68
C ILE A 57 -10.38 -33.23 5.53
N THR A 58 -9.89 -33.36 6.76
CA THR A 58 -10.42 -34.34 7.72
C THR A 58 -11.61 -33.80 8.49
N ASP A 59 -12.46 -34.69 8.99
CA ASP A 59 -13.59 -34.31 9.84
C ASP A 59 -13.15 -33.55 11.11
N GLU A 60 -12.01 -33.93 11.68
CA GLU A 60 -11.40 -33.22 12.81
C GLU A 60 -11.07 -31.77 12.47
N GLU A 61 -10.51 -31.53 11.30
CA GLU A 61 -10.19 -30.17 10.82
C GLU A 61 -11.46 -29.34 10.62
N LEU A 62 -12.50 -29.93 10.03
CA LEU A 62 -13.80 -29.26 9.86
C LEU A 62 -14.44 -28.94 11.21
N LEU A 63 -14.43 -29.89 12.15
CA LEU A 63 -14.99 -29.71 13.49
C LEU A 63 -14.20 -28.70 14.33
N SER A 64 -12.92 -28.49 14.03
CA SER A 64 -12.10 -27.48 14.73
C SER A 64 -12.62 -26.05 14.59
N ARG A 65 -13.41 -25.77 13.54
CA ARG A 65 -13.95 -24.43 13.20
C ARG A 65 -12.87 -23.34 13.11
N ASN A 66 -11.61 -23.73 12.89
CA ASN A 66 -10.50 -22.79 12.73
C ASN A 66 -10.56 -22.20 11.32
N ALA A 67 -11.18 -21.03 11.19
CA ALA A 67 -11.40 -20.37 9.91
C ALA A 67 -10.10 -20.08 9.16
N ALA A 68 -9.02 -19.70 9.86
CA ALA A 68 -7.73 -19.40 9.21
C ALA A 68 -7.10 -20.65 8.62
N LYS A 69 -7.08 -21.77 9.38
CA LYS A 69 -6.57 -23.07 8.92
C LYS A 69 -7.42 -23.64 7.78
N LEU A 70 -8.73 -23.55 7.87
CA LEU A 70 -9.62 -24.03 6.82
C LEU A 70 -9.52 -23.18 5.56
N ALA A 71 -9.42 -21.85 5.69
CA ALA A 71 -9.29 -20.96 4.55
C ALA A 71 -8.04 -21.26 3.71
N SER A 72 -6.92 -21.64 4.32
CA SER A 72 -5.70 -22.01 3.59
C SER A 72 -5.85 -23.31 2.77
N LYS A 73 -6.79 -24.18 3.14
CA LYS A 73 -7.11 -25.41 2.42
C LYS A 73 -8.21 -25.23 1.38
N PHE A 74 -9.21 -24.40 1.68
CA PHE A 74 -10.31 -24.13 0.76
C PHE A 74 -9.95 -23.16 -0.36
N CYS A 75 -8.93 -22.32 -0.16
CA CYS A 75 -8.61 -21.22 -1.05
C CYS A 75 -7.12 -21.23 -1.40
N GLU A 76 -6.80 -21.51 -2.64
CA GLU A 76 -5.43 -21.39 -3.18
C GLU A 76 -5.18 -19.97 -3.71
N LYS A 77 -6.23 -19.27 -4.11
CA LYS A 77 -6.17 -17.97 -4.75
C LYS A 77 -6.92 -16.92 -3.97
N GLY A 78 -6.57 -15.66 -4.22
CA GLY A 78 -7.28 -14.49 -3.74
C GLY A 78 -7.35 -13.42 -4.81
N LEU A 79 -8.20 -12.42 -4.60
CA LEU A 79 -8.21 -11.22 -5.42
C LEU A 79 -7.04 -10.33 -4.99
N ARG A 80 -6.36 -9.71 -5.96
CA ARG A 80 -5.26 -8.79 -5.69
C ARG A 80 -5.74 -7.63 -4.82
N TYR A 81 -4.95 -7.32 -3.81
CA TYR A 81 -5.20 -6.25 -2.84
C TYR A 81 -4.72 -4.88 -3.34
N ASP A 82 -3.65 -4.89 -4.11
CA ASP A 82 -3.02 -3.76 -4.79
C ASP A 82 -2.46 -4.21 -6.15
N LEU A 83 -1.74 -3.32 -6.84
CA LEU A 83 -1.05 -3.63 -8.08
C LEU A 83 0.46 -3.86 -7.88
N THR A 84 1.01 -3.59 -6.69
CA THR A 84 2.45 -3.67 -6.42
C THR A 84 2.93 -5.12 -6.33
N VAL A 85 2.24 -5.98 -5.59
CA VAL A 85 2.64 -7.40 -5.46
C VAL A 85 2.50 -8.15 -6.79
N PRO A 86 1.38 -8.03 -7.54
CA PRO A 86 1.29 -8.59 -8.89
C PRO A 86 2.37 -8.06 -9.85
N PHE A 87 2.73 -6.78 -9.73
CA PHE A 87 3.80 -6.18 -10.52
C PHE A 87 5.17 -6.76 -10.16
N ALA A 88 5.50 -6.92 -8.88
CA ALA A 88 6.75 -7.55 -8.46
C ALA A 88 6.88 -8.97 -9.04
N ARG A 89 5.79 -9.76 -9.03
CA ARG A 89 5.75 -11.07 -9.67
C ARG A 89 5.95 -10.97 -11.19
N TYR A 90 5.30 -10.01 -11.84
CA TYR A 90 5.46 -9.75 -13.27
C TYR A 90 6.93 -9.49 -13.63
N VAL A 91 7.61 -8.61 -12.88
CA VAL A 91 9.03 -8.28 -13.12
C VAL A 91 9.92 -9.52 -12.98
N VAL A 92 9.67 -10.36 -11.97
CA VAL A 92 10.44 -11.61 -11.78
C VAL A 92 10.22 -12.57 -12.95
N MET A 93 8.98 -12.74 -13.41
CA MET A 93 8.63 -13.67 -14.49
C MET A 93 9.16 -13.23 -15.87
N HIS A 94 9.25 -11.92 -16.10
CA HIS A 94 9.67 -11.33 -17.38
C HIS A 94 11.06 -10.68 -17.30
N ARG A 95 11.87 -11.07 -16.31
CA ARG A 95 13.16 -10.42 -16.04
C ARG A 95 14.08 -10.35 -17.25
N ASP A 96 14.09 -11.39 -18.06
CA ASP A 96 14.96 -11.50 -19.24
C ASP A 96 14.40 -10.75 -20.47
N GLU A 97 13.13 -10.33 -20.42
CA GLU A 97 12.44 -9.59 -21.47
C GLU A 97 12.41 -8.09 -21.21
N ILE A 98 12.56 -7.68 -19.92
CA ILE A 98 12.46 -6.30 -19.48
C ILE A 98 13.80 -5.59 -19.59
N THR A 99 13.81 -4.41 -20.21
CA THR A 99 14.95 -3.50 -20.19
C THR A 99 14.85 -2.56 -18.98
N PHE A 100 15.88 -2.52 -18.14
CA PHE A 100 15.96 -1.63 -16.97
C PHE A 100 16.70 -0.32 -17.31
N PRO A 101 16.32 0.82 -16.71
CA PRO A 101 15.22 0.99 -15.78
C PRO A 101 13.85 0.81 -16.44
N PHE A 102 12.97 0.05 -15.81
CA PHE A 102 11.64 -0.22 -16.33
C PHE A 102 10.62 0.71 -15.67
N LYS A 103 9.98 1.54 -16.48
CA LYS A 103 8.89 2.44 -16.10
C LYS A 103 7.57 1.81 -16.55
N ARG A 104 6.73 1.39 -15.62
CA ARG A 104 5.42 0.82 -15.95
C ARG A 104 4.28 1.59 -15.30
N TYR A 105 3.10 1.53 -15.89
CA TYR A 105 1.88 1.91 -15.22
C TYR A 105 0.79 0.85 -15.38
N GLN A 106 -0.15 0.83 -14.42
CA GLN A 106 -1.37 0.02 -14.47
C GLN A 106 -2.57 0.86 -14.05
N ILE A 107 -3.70 0.69 -14.75
CA ILE A 107 -5.00 1.25 -14.36
C ILE A 107 -5.98 0.09 -14.31
N GLN A 108 -6.10 -0.52 -13.15
CA GLN A 108 -6.88 -1.74 -12.97
C GLN A 108 -7.60 -1.76 -11.62
N PRO A 109 -8.71 -2.54 -11.48
CA PRO A 109 -9.41 -2.67 -10.22
C PRO A 109 -8.60 -3.51 -9.22
N VAL A 110 -8.78 -3.21 -7.94
CA VAL A 110 -8.26 -3.96 -6.80
C VAL A 110 -9.38 -4.18 -5.78
N TRP A 111 -9.20 -5.16 -4.88
CA TRP A 111 -10.24 -5.58 -3.95
C TRP A 111 -9.72 -5.66 -2.54
N ARG A 112 -10.42 -4.97 -1.62
CA ARG A 112 -10.11 -4.99 -0.18
C ARG A 112 -11.38 -5.28 0.60
N ALA A 113 -11.31 -6.23 1.53
CA ALA A 113 -12.44 -6.62 2.37
C ALA A 113 -12.71 -5.62 3.52
N ASP A 114 -12.38 -4.36 3.31
CA ASP A 114 -12.66 -3.28 4.24
C ASP A 114 -14.16 -3.21 4.60
N ARG A 115 -14.44 -2.72 5.81
CA ARG A 115 -15.81 -2.37 6.16
C ARG A 115 -16.25 -1.18 5.30
N PRO A 116 -17.33 -1.32 4.50
CA PRO A 116 -17.79 -0.24 3.64
C PRO A 116 -18.12 1.02 4.43
N GLN A 117 -17.62 2.15 3.96
CA GLN A 117 -17.93 3.47 4.51
C GLN A 117 -17.77 4.53 3.43
N LYS A 118 -18.17 5.77 3.69
CA LYS A 118 -18.02 6.86 2.72
C LYS A 118 -16.55 6.99 2.28
N GLY A 119 -16.31 6.90 0.97
CA GLY A 119 -14.98 6.97 0.38
C GLY A 119 -14.14 5.69 0.44
N ARG A 120 -14.66 4.60 1.04
CA ARG A 120 -14.03 3.27 1.03
C ARG A 120 -14.95 2.23 0.40
N TYR A 121 -14.51 1.68 -0.71
CA TYR A 121 -15.20 0.64 -1.46
C TYR A 121 -14.40 -0.65 -1.39
N ARG A 122 -15.07 -1.78 -1.54
CA ARG A 122 -14.43 -3.10 -1.60
C ARG A 122 -13.78 -3.39 -2.95
N GLU A 123 -14.24 -2.71 -3.99
CA GLU A 123 -13.65 -2.70 -5.32
C GLU A 123 -13.43 -1.24 -5.74
N PHE A 124 -12.22 -0.92 -6.18
CA PHE A 124 -11.88 0.40 -6.69
C PHE A 124 -10.70 0.30 -7.66
N TYR A 125 -10.51 1.33 -8.49
CA TYR A 125 -9.39 1.38 -9.41
C TYR A 125 -8.18 2.03 -8.75
N GLN A 126 -7.02 1.44 -8.95
CA GLN A 126 -5.73 2.08 -8.74
C GLN A 126 -5.13 2.50 -10.09
N CYS A 127 -4.46 3.63 -10.09
CA CYS A 127 -3.70 4.18 -11.21
C CYS A 127 -2.25 4.29 -10.75
N ASP A 128 -1.54 3.19 -10.83
CA ASP A 128 -0.19 3.06 -10.27
C ASP A 128 0.86 3.29 -11.35
N ALA A 129 1.94 3.98 -10.99
CA ALA A 129 3.14 4.15 -11.81
C ALA A 129 4.37 3.83 -10.98
N ASP A 130 5.23 2.95 -11.47
CA ASP A 130 6.43 2.50 -10.78
C ASP A 130 7.64 2.50 -11.68
N VAL A 131 8.80 2.69 -11.07
CA VAL A 131 10.11 2.57 -11.72
C VAL A 131 10.93 1.51 -11.00
N VAL A 132 11.46 0.55 -11.74
CA VAL A 132 12.31 -0.53 -11.21
C VAL A 132 13.66 -0.52 -11.91
N GLY A 133 14.73 -0.78 -11.15
CA GLY A 133 16.08 -0.87 -11.68
C GLY A 133 16.85 0.46 -11.73
N SER A 134 16.40 1.47 -10.96
CA SER A 134 17.12 2.75 -10.80
C SER A 134 17.04 3.22 -9.35
N ASN A 135 18.18 3.68 -8.82
CA ASN A 135 18.28 4.32 -7.50
C ASN A 135 18.35 5.86 -7.60
N SER A 136 18.08 6.42 -8.78
CA SER A 136 18.11 7.86 -8.98
C SER A 136 16.92 8.53 -8.30
N LEU A 137 17.15 9.54 -7.47
CA LEU A 137 16.12 10.37 -6.85
C LEU A 137 15.37 11.25 -7.86
N LEU A 138 15.83 11.31 -9.12
CA LEU A 138 15.08 11.93 -10.20
C LEU A 138 13.77 11.19 -10.51
N ASN A 139 13.67 9.91 -10.15
CA ASN A 139 12.43 9.15 -10.29
C ASN A 139 11.32 9.74 -9.41
N GLU A 140 11.64 10.13 -8.17
CA GLU A 140 10.68 10.76 -7.25
C GLU A 140 10.26 12.14 -7.79
N VAL A 141 11.19 12.91 -8.36
CA VAL A 141 10.88 14.20 -8.99
C VAL A 141 9.91 14.02 -10.16
N GLU A 142 10.17 13.05 -11.05
CA GLU A 142 9.27 12.74 -12.17
C GLU A 142 7.87 12.32 -11.68
N LEU A 143 7.78 11.48 -10.66
CA LEU A 143 6.50 11.05 -10.10
C LEU A 143 5.70 12.23 -9.53
N VAL A 144 6.36 13.15 -8.82
CA VAL A 144 5.72 14.39 -8.33
C VAL A 144 5.25 15.27 -9.47
N GLN A 145 6.06 15.45 -10.52
CA GLN A 145 5.68 16.21 -11.71
C GLN A 145 4.47 15.58 -12.43
N MET A 146 4.44 14.25 -12.52
CA MET A 146 3.29 13.53 -13.11
C MET A 146 2.01 13.76 -12.31
N ILE A 147 2.06 13.73 -10.98
CA ILE A 147 0.93 14.02 -10.12
C ILE A 147 0.44 15.44 -10.38
N ASP A 148 1.32 16.44 -10.37
CA ASP A 148 0.97 17.82 -10.65
C ASP A 148 0.36 17.99 -12.04
N ALA A 149 0.96 17.37 -13.07
CA ALA A 149 0.45 17.44 -14.44
C ALA A 149 -0.96 16.82 -14.58
N VAL A 150 -1.24 15.70 -13.92
CA VAL A 150 -2.56 15.05 -13.93
C VAL A 150 -3.61 15.95 -13.28
N PHE A 151 -3.34 16.46 -12.07
CA PHE A 151 -4.30 17.27 -11.35
C PHE A 151 -4.49 18.67 -11.99
N SER A 152 -3.45 19.24 -12.59
CA SER A 152 -3.54 20.45 -13.39
C SER A 152 -4.48 20.27 -14.59
N LYS A 153 -4.38 19.14 -15.31
CA LYS A 153 -5.30 18.81 -16.42
C LYS A 153 -6.75 18.62 -15.97
N PHE A 154 -6.97 18.18 -14.73
CA PHE A 154 -8.31 18.11 -14.14
C PHE A 154 -8.83 19.46 -13.61
N GLY A 155 -8.00 20.49 -13.54
CA GLY A 155 -8.34 21.78 -12.94
C GLY A 155 -8.50 21.69 -11.42
N ILE A 156 -7.85 20.70 -10.77
CA ILE A 156 -7.92 20.48 -9.32
C ILE A 156 -6.62 20.96 -8.70
N ARG A 157 -6.71 21.90 -7.78
CA ARG A 157 -5.56 22.32 -6.98
C ARG A 157 -5.28 21.28 -5.89
N VAL A 158 -4.04 20.82 -5.79
CA VAL A 158 -3.58 19.86 -4.80
C VAL A 158 -2.38 20.37 -4.04
N SER A 159 -2.20 19.91 -2.82
CA SER A 159 -0.98 20.06 -2.05
C SER A 159 -0.31 18.70 -1.96
N ILE A 160 0.91 18.59 -2.50
CA ILE A 160 1.68 17.33 -2.48
C ILE A 160 2.56 17.36 -1.24
N LYS A 161 2.22 16.50 -0.24
CA LYS A 161 3.02 16.32 0.96
C LYS A 161 4.08 15.24 0.69
N ILE A 162 5.36 15.60 0.80
CA ILE A 162 6.48 14.67 0.60
C ILE A 162 7.16 14.47 1.95
N ASN A 163 7.50 13.23 2.27
CA ASN A 163 8.28 12.89 3.45
C ASN A 163 9.35 11.85 3.11
N ASN A 164 10.36 11.75 3.96
CA ASN A 164 11.40 10.74 3.87
C ASN A 164 11.53 10.02 5.22
N ARG A 165 11.48 8.70 5.20
CA ARG A 165 11.60 7.89 6.44
C ARG A 165 12.88 8.17 7.22
N LYS A 166 13.98 8.55 6.54
CA LYS A 166 15.24 8.94 7.20
C LYS A 166 15.10 10.19 8.07
N ILE A 167 14.23 11.13 7.67
CA ILE A 167 13.92 12.31 8.50
C ILE A 167 13.23 11.87 9.78
N LEU A 168 12.25 10.99 9.68
CA LEU A 168 11.53 10.47 10.86
C LEU A 168 12.47 9.66 11.76
N THR A 169 13.39 8.87 11.18
CA THR A 169 14.42 8.16 11.94
C THR A 169 15.33 9.15 12.68
N GLY A 170 15.82 10.18 12.00
CA GLY A 170 16.63 11.22 12.60
C GLY A 170 15.91 11.97 13.73
N ILE A 171 14.61 12.23 13.59
CA ILE A 171 13.79 12.80 14.68
C ILE A 171 13.78 11.88 15.90
N ALA A 172 13.53 10.58 15.70
CA ALA A 172 13.52 9.59 16.78
C ALA A 172 14.89 9.48 17.48
N GLU A 173 15.99 9.58 16.73
CA GLU A 173 17.36 9.61 17.24
C GLU A 173 17.62 10.87 18.08
N ILE A 174 17.22 12.06 17.58
CA ILE A 174 17.41 13.35 18.27
C ILE A 174 16.70 13.38 19.62
N ILE A 175 15.50 12.81 19.70
CA ILE A 175 14.74 12.74 20.96
C ILE A 175 15.18 11.58 21.87
N GLY A 176 16.11 10.73 21.42
CA GLY A 176 16.67 9.62 22.19
C GLY A 176 15.82 8.35 22.19
N GLU A 177 14.84 8.21 21.29
CA GLU A 177 13.88 7.10 21.26
C GLU A 177 13.90 6.36 19.90
N ALA A 178 15.09 6.09 19.36
CA ALA A 178 15.28 5.47 18.03
C ALA A 178 14.57 4.11 17.89
N ASP A 179 14.55 3.31 18.99
CA ASP A 179 13.91 1.98 19.00
C ASP A 179 12.37 2.05 18.90
N LYS A 180 11.79 3.21 19.20
CA LYS A 180 10.33 3.43 19.19
C LYS A 180 9.84 4.22 17.97
N ILE A 181 10.64 4.28 16.91
CA ILE A 181 10.32 5.05 15.69
C ILE A 181 8.93 4.72 15.13
N VAL A 182 8.51 3.45 15.18
CA VAL A 182 7.19 3.03 14.67
C VAL A 182 6.07 3.64 15.50
N ASP A 183 6.18 3.59 16.83
CA ASP A 183 5.18 4.17 17.73
C ASP A 183 5.10 5.69 17.58
N ILE A 184 6.25 6.35 17.44
CA ILE A 184 6.35 7.81 17.24
C ILE A 184 5.68 8.20 15.92
N THR A 185 6.01 7.53 14.83
CA THR A 185 5.47 7.86 13.51
C THR A 185 3.97 7.60 13.40
N VAL A 186 3.47 6.50 13.98
CA VAL A 186 2.05 6.18 14.03
C VAL A 186 1.25 7.21 14.85
N ALA A 187 1.83 7.72 15.95
CA ALA A 187 1.19 8.76 16.75
C ALA A 187 1.15 10.09 15.98
N ILE A 188 2.27 10.51 15.36
CA ILE A 188 2.36 11.76 14.59
C ILE A 188 1.39 11.74 13.39
N ASP A 189 1.21 10.62 12.70
CA ASP A 189 0.29 10.48 11.56
C ASP A 189 -1.17 10.79 11.94
N LYS A 190 -1.49 10.73 13.22
CA LYS A 190 -2.82 11.04 13.73
C LYS A 190 -3.00 12.52 14.11
N LEU A 191 -1.94 13.34 14.08
CA LEU A 191 -1.95 14.71 14.57
C LEU A 191 -3.10 15.54 13.98
N ASP A 192 -3.29 15.48 12.67
CA ASP A 192 -4.37 16.21 11.98
C ASP A 192 -5.79 15.71 12.37
N LYS A 193 -5.90 14.51 12.93
CA LYS A 193 -7.19 13.86 13.25
C LYS A 193 -7.59 14.01 14.70
N ILE A 194 -6.64 13.83 15.63
CA ILE A 194 -6.90 13.76 17.06
C ILE A 194 -6.33 14.95 17.86
N GLY A 195 -5.51 15.77 17.24
CA GLY A 195 -4.87 16.93 17.85
C GLY A 195 -3.67 16.59 18.73
N LEU A 196 -2.90 17.63 19.06
CA LEU A 196 -1.60 17.51 19.72
C LEU A 196 -1.67 16.85 21.12
N GLU A 197 -2.66 17.23 21.93
CA GLU A 197 -2.81 16.70 23.28
C GLU A 197 -3.01 15.18 23.30
N ASN A 198 -3.85 14.68 22.37
CA ASN A 198 -4.11 13.24 22.26
C ASN A 198 -2.91 12.48 21.68
N VAL A 199 -2.15 13.11 20.75
CA VAL A 199 -0.89 12.54 20.26
C VAL A 199 0.12 12.41 21.40
N ASN A 200 0.27 13.45 22.23
CA ASN A 200 1.16 13.42 23.39
C ASN A 200 0.75 12.33 24.41
N ALA A 201 -0.55 12.21 24.67
CA ALA A 201 -1.07 11.16 25.55
C ALA A 201 -0.80 9.75 24.96
N GLU A 202 -0.96 9.57 23.65
CA GLU A 202 -0.62 8.30 23.00
C GLU A 202 0.86 7.99 23.07
N LEU A 203 1.75 8.97 22.83
CA LEU A 203 3.20 8.80 22.95
C LEU A 203 3.60 8.40 24.39
N ALA A 204 3.03 9.09 25.39
CA ALA A 204 3.26 8.75 26.79
C ALA A 204 2.79 7.31 27.12
N SER A 205 1.63 6.90 26.60
CA SER A 205 1.09 5.54 26.77
C SER A 205 1.98 4.45 26.17
N LYS A 206 2.78 4.81 25.14
CA LYS A 206 3.78 3.95 24.48
C LYS A 206 5.13 3.97 25.21
N GLY A 207 5.21 4.64 26.35
CA GLY A 207 6.40 4.72 27.19
C GLY A 207 7.47 5.68 26.65
N ILE A 208 7.09 6.67 25.83
CA ILE A 208 7.97 7.77 25.44
C ILE A 208 8.07 8.74 26.63
N PRO A 209 9.30 9.05 27.13
CA PRO A 209 9.47 9.97 28.23
C PRO A 209 9.00 11.39 27.90
N GLN A 210 8.51 12.12 28.92
CA GLN A 210 8.02 13.50 28.73
C GLN A 210 9.08 14.41 28.12
N GLU A 211 10.35 14.27 28.52
CA GLU A 211 11.46 15.04 27.95
C GLU A 211 11.61 14.83 26.43
N ALA A 212 11.41 13.60 25.96
CA ALA A 212 11.44 13.28 24.53
C ALA A 212 10.23 13.87 23.80
N ILE A 213 9.04 13.84 24.43
CA ILE A 213 7.82 14.47 23.90
C ILE A 213 8.03 15.98 23.79
N ASP A 214 8.61 16.63 24.78
CA ASP A 214 8.88 18.08 24.79
C ASP A 214 9.86 18.47 23.68
N LYS A 215 10.90 17.67 23.42
CA LYS A 215 11.83 17.84 22.30
C LYS A 215 11.17 17.66 20.94
N LEU A 216 10.14 16.83 20.85
CA LEU A 216 9.41 16.55 19.62
C LEU A 216 8.49 17.72 19.22
N GLN A 217 7.92 18.48 20.20
CA GLN A 217 6.94 19.53 19.94
C GLN A 217 7.37 20.53 18.86
N PRO A 218 8.57 21.19 18.92
CA PRO A 218 8.96 22.17 17.92
C PRO A 218 9.23 21.61 16.53
N ILE A 219 9.23 20.27 16.39
CA ILE A 219 9.52 19.60 15.12
C ILE A 219 8.21 19.23 14.38
N ILE A 220 7.13 19.02 15.12
CA ILE A 220 5.84 18.55 14.58
C ILE A 220 4.77 19.65 14.50
N LEU A 221 5.03 20.83 15.07
CA LEU A 221 4.21 22.02 14.99
C LEU A 221 4.68 22.92 13.84
#